data_fa70c404826129c5dcc1c7cd65adc3bb
#
_entry.id   fa70c404826129c5dcc1c7cd65adc3bb
#
_cell.length_a   1.000
_cell.length_b   1.000
_cell.length_c   1.000
_cell.angle_alpha   90.00
_cell.angle_beta   90.00
_cell.angle_gamma   90.00
#
_symmetry.space_group_name_H-M   'P 1'
#
loop_
_entity.id
_entity.type
_entity.pdbx_description
1 polymer ?
#
loop_
_entity_poly.entity_id
_entity_poly.type
_entity_poly.pdbx_seq_one_letter_code
_entity_poly.pdbx_strand_id
1 'polypeptide(L)'
;MNNNLASLVSREDLGQLYHPFQPTYGYAGEYVDATHAALAESADQQTLVEFQGIDGFLRVADALKLYELAFFATGDVLEIGTHHGLSTAILSTAIRNSQHPDRMVHTIEISPTSVERARSHHKRLNVGDTIYYHAQPSTSVLSEFSATRQKFSLVFVDHDHSYAATIELLDSIEVLLEPGSLVLFHDYNDSRNTNSDDLEYGVFDAIEHSAPPSLKPFGTFGCCGLFLYDSSENKNYLS
;
A
#
# COMPACT_ATOMS: atom_id res chain seq x y z
N MET A 1 19.23 -3.99 22.91
CA MET A 1 18.23 -5.03 23.26
C MET A 1 17.30 -5.09 22.06
N ASN A 2 17.33 -6.19 21.30
CA ASN A 2 16.44 -6.35 20.17
C ASN A 2 15.00 -6.49 20.70
N ASN A 3 14.24 -5.41 20.64
CA ASN A 3 12.80 -5.50 20.71
C ASN A 3 12.35 -6.10 19.36
N ASN A 4 12.36 -7.42 19.26
CA ASN A 4 11.61 -8.10 18.23
C ASN A 4 10.13 -7.74 18.48
N LEU A 5 9.64 -6.72 17.77
CA LEU A 5 8.20 -6.56 17.57
C LEU A 5 7.74 -7.90 17.01
N ALA A 6 6.73 -8.49 17.63
CA ALA A 6 6.19 -9.75 17.13
C ALA A 6 5.76 -9.55 15.67
N SER A 7 6.26 -10.40 14.77
CA SER A 7 5.83 -10.40 13.37
C SER A 7 4.32 -10.47 13.28
N LEU A 8 3.73 -9.82 12.29
CA LEU A 8 2.28 -9.90 12.01
C LEU A 8 1.86 -11.34 11.65
N VAL A 9 2.79 -12.10 11.11
CA VAL A 9 2.60 -13.49 10.69
C VAL A 9 3.92 -14.25 10.88
N SER A 10 3.86 -15.54 11.21
CA SER A 10 5.07 -16.36 11.24
C SER A 10 5.50 -16.74 9.82
N ARG A 11 6.80 -17.03 9.62
CA ARG A 11 7.31 -17.44 8.30
C ARG A 11 6.62 -18.71 7.79
N GLU A 12 6.31 -19.63 8.67
CA GLU A 12 5.66 -20.90 8.33
C GLU A 12 4.21 -20.72 7.88
N ASP A 13 3.58 -19.62 8.31
CA ASP A 13 2.19 -19.30 8.01
C ASP A 13 2.03 -18.34 6.83
N LEU A 14 3.14 -17.89 6.21
CA LEU A 14 3.10 -16.99 5.07
C LEU A 14 2.25 -17.55 3.92
N GLY A 15 1.30 -16.75 3.45
CA GLY A 15 0.36 -17.10 2.40
C GLY A 15 -0.75 -18.08 2.82
N GLN A 16 -0.71 -18.60 4.05
CA GLN A 16 -1.72 -19.54 4.57
C GLN A 16 -2.80 -18.83 5.39
N LEU A 17 -2.43 -17.76 6.10
CA LEU A 17 -3.37 -17.02 6.93
C LEU A 17 -4.20 -16.07 6.08
N TYR A 18 -5.50 -16.29 6.12
CA TYR A 18 -6.49 -15.37 5.61
C TYR A 18 -7.20 -14.68 6.75
N HIS A 19 -7.11 -13.37 6.79
CA HIS A 19 -7.85 -12.57 7.74
C HIS A 19 -9.11 -12.04 7.05
N PRO A 20 -10.31 -12.40 7.54
CA PRO A 20 -11.54 -11.80 7.02
C PRO A 20 -11.49 -10.29 7.19
N PHE A 21 -12.18 -9.58 6.31
CA PHE A 21 -12.27 -8.13 6.37
C PHE A 21 -12.61 -7.65 7.77
N GLN A 22 -11.79 -6.73 8.28
CA GLN A 22 -12.05 -6.01 9.52
C GLN A 22 -11.83 -4.52 9.27
N PRO A 23 -12.81 -3.67 9.64
CA PRO A 23 -12.69 -2.23 9.47
C PRO A 23 -11.51 -1.66 10.25
N THR A 24 -10.68 -0.86 9.61
CA THR A 24 -9.52 -0.23 10.25
C THR A 24 -9.94 0.89 11.20
N TYR A 25 -11.04 1.56 10.90
CA TYR A 25 -11.52 2.74 11.64
C TYR A 25 -12.76 2.46 12.51
N GLY A 26 -12.95 1.25 12.96
CA GLY A 26 -14.08 0.88 13.82
C GLY A 26 -15.44 0.95 13.12
N TYR A 27 -15.45 0.88 11.81
CA TYR A 27 -16.64 0.89 10.96
C TYR A 27 -17.32 -0.49 11.04
N ALA A 28 -18.11 -0.70 12.06
CA ALA A 28 -18.60 -2.02 12.47
C ALA A 28 -19.59 -2.62 11.46
N GLY A 29 -19.08 -3.31 10.44
CA GLY A 29 -19.89 -4.13 9.52
C GLY A 29 -20.77 -3.35 8.54
N GLU A 30 -20.60 -2.04 8.43
CA GLU A 30 -21.27 -1.21 7.43
C GLU A 30 -20.31 -0.92 6.26
N TYR A 31 -20.86 -0.74 5.09
CA TYR A 31 -20.09 -0.38 3.90
C TYR A 31 -20.07 1.14 3.71
N VAL A 32 -18.91 1.68 3.28
CA VAL A 32 -18.78 3.13 3.08
C VAL A 32 -19.54 3.60 1.85
N ASP A 33 -19.64 2.75 0.83
CA ASP A 33 -20.42 2.97 -0.39
C ASP A 33 -20.69 1.65 -1.15
N ALA A 34 -21.31 1.76 -2.32
CA ALA A 34 -21.64 0.61 -3.15
C ALA A 34 -20.42 -0.13 -3.73
N THR A 35 -19.31 0.58 -3.98
CA THR A 35 -18.06 -0.03 -4.46
C THR A 35 -17.42 -0.87 -3.36
N HIS A 36 -17.34 -0.32 -2.16
CA HIS A 36 -16.84 -1.03 -0.97
C HIS A 36 -17.70 -2.27 -0.68
N ALA A 37 -19.04 -2.14 -0.73
CA ALA A 37 -19.96 -3.25 -0.57
C ALA A 37 -19.70 -4.37 -1.59
N ALA A 38 -19.54 -4.02 -2.87
CA ALA A 38 -19.31 -5.00 -3.93
C ALA A 38 -18.00 -5.79 -3.74
N LEU A 39 -16.94 -5.13 -3.26
CA LEU A 39 -15.70 -5.80 -2.91
C LEU A 39 -15.86 -6.71 -1.68
N ALA A 40 -16.54 -6.21 -0.63
CA ALA A 40 -16.72 -6.94 0.62
C ALA A 40 -17.64 -8.17 0.48
N GLU A 41 -18.65 -8.10 -0.38
CA GLU A 41 -19.62 -9.18 -0.64
C GLU A 41 -19.13 -10.20 -1.67
N SER A 42 -17.92 -10.04 -2.21
CA SER A 42 -17.34 -11.03 -3.11
C SER A 42 -17.29 -12.41 -2.44
N ALA A 43 -17.77 -13.42 -3.17
CA ALA A 43 -17.87 -14.79 -2.64
C ALA A 43 -16.51 -15.41 -2.29
N ASP A 44 -15.45 -14.99 -2.97
CA ASP A 44 -14.07 -15.42 -2.71
C ASP A 44 -13.12 -14.22 -2.71
N GLN A 45 -12.69 -13.84 -1.52
CA GLN A 45 -11.77 -12.73 -1.34
C GLN A 45 -10.29 -13.09 -1.61
N GLN A 46 -9.98 -14.35 -1.88
CA GLN A 46 -8.65 -14.81 -2.27
C GLN A 46 -8.40 -14.74 -3.79
N THR A 47 -9.46 -14.61 -4.58
CA THR A 47 -9.32 -14.48 -6.04
C THR A 47 -8.74 -13.13 -6.43
N LEU A 48 -8.09 -13.10 -7.60
CA LEU A 48 -7.64 -11.83 -8.20
C LEU A 48 -8.85 -10.96 -8.55
N VAL A 49 -8.77 -9.69 -8.18
CA VAL A 49 -9.82 -8.73 -8.47
C VAL A 49 -9.74 -8.26 -9.94
N GLU A 50 -10.88 -8.15 -10.57
CA GLU A 50 -11.08 -7.32 -11.75
C GLU A 50 -11.85 -6.07 -11.32
N PHE A 51 -11.27 -4.91 -11.53
CA PHE A 51 -11.92 -3.67 -11.15
C PHE A 51 -12.26 -2.82 -12.37
N GLN A 52 -13.54 -2.81 -12.72
CA GLN A 52 -14.08 -2.04 -13.85
C GLN A 52 -13.35 -2.27 -15.18
N GLY A 53 -13.01 -3.53 -15.47
CA GLY A 53 -12.31 -3.93 -16.69
C GLY A 53 -10.80 -3.67 -16.67
N ILE A 54 -10.22 -3.50 -15.49
CA ILE A 54 -8.77 -3.51 -15.26
C ILE A 54 -8.44 -4.77 -14.47
N ASP A 55 -7.60 -5.61 -15.04
CA ASP A 55 -7.04 -6.80 -14.40
C ASP A 55 -5.65 -6.52 -13.81
N GLY A 56 -5.23 -7.35 -12.87
CA GLY A 56 -3.91 -7.26 -12.24
C GLY A 56 -3.72 -8.35 -11.19
N PHE A 57 -2.78 -8.13 -10.26
CA PHE A 57 -2.35 -9.16 -9.32
C PHE A 57 -2.84 -8.92 -7.88
N LEU A 58 -3.74 -7.98 -7.65
CA LEU A 58 -4.38 -7.79 -6.35
C LEU A 58 -5.47 -8.84 -6.13
N ARG A 59 -5.56 -9.36 -4.92
CA ARG A 59 -6.72 -10.14 -4.46
C ARG A 59 -7.87 -9.21 -4.07
N VAL A 60 -9.07 -9.73 -4.04
CA VAL A 60 -10.25 -8.96 -3.59
C VAL A 60 -10.03 -8.42 -2.17
N ALA A 61 -9.45 -9.22 -1.25
CA ALA A 61 -9.13 -8.77 0.10
C ALA A 61 -8.16 -7.58 0.14
N ASP A 62 -7.14 -7.59 -0.72
CA ASP A 62 -6.19 -6.48 -0.85
C ASP A 62 -6.88 -5.22 -1.36
N ALA A 63 -7.67 -5.37 -2.43
CA ALA A 63 -8.44 -4.29 -3.04
C ALA A 63 -9.45 -3.66 -2.07
N LEU A 64 -10.16 -4.49 -1.30
CA LEU A 64 -11.12 -4.05 -0.30
C LEU A 64 -10.45 -3.18 0.77
N LYS A 65 -9.31 -3.64 1.33
CA LYS A 65 -8.59 -2.89 2.35
C LYS A 65 -7.99 -1.62 1.77
N LEU A 66 -7.43 -1.69 0.57
CA LEU A 66 -6.86 -0.54 -0.12
C LEU A 66 -7.92 0.55 -0.37
N TYR A 67 -9.13 0.13 -0.80
CA TYR A 67 -10.27 1.04 -0.96
C TYR A 67 -10.65 1.72 0.36
N GLU A 68 -10.81 0.95 1.44
CA GLU A 68 -11.17 1.46 2.75
C GLU A 68 -10.14 2.47 3.26
N LEU A 69 -8.85 2.12 3.21
CA LEU A 69 -7.77 2.99 3.68
C LEU A 69 -7.72 4.31 2.90
N ALA A 70 -7.88 4.27 1.58
CA ALA A 70 -7.91 5.47 0.75
C ALA A 70 -9.16 6.32 1.00
N PHE A 71 -10.32 5.70 1.24
CA PHE A 71 -11.56 6.41 1.54
C PHE A 71 -11.43 7.25 2.81
N PHE A 72 -10.78 6.73 3.85
CA PHE A 72 -10.56 7.40 5.13
C PHE A 72 -9.22 8.14 5.25
N ALA A 73 -8.35 8.07 4.25
CA ALA A 73 -7.09 8.81 4.28
C ALA A 73 -7.33 10.32 4.54
N THR A 74 -6.50 10.96 5.34
CA THR A 74 -6.67 12.37 5.72
C THR A 74 -5.89 13.34 4.85
N GLY A 75 -4.89 12.87 4.13
CA GLY A 75 -4.05 13.62 3.20
C GLY A 75 -3.87 12.86 1.88
N ASP A 76 -2.93 13.30 1.06
CA ASP A 76 -2.59 12.65 -0.19
C ASP A 76 -2.12 11.20 0.01
N VAL A 77 -2.27 10.40 -1.04
CA VAL A 77 -1.90 8.99 -1.09
C VAL A 77 -0.71 8.81 -2.01
N LEU A 78 0.29 8.05 -1.57
CA LEU A 78 1.42 7.63 -2.40
C LEU A 78 1.27 6.15 -2.76
N GLU A 79 1.43 5.84 -4.03
CA GLU A 79 1.55 4.49 -4.57
C GLU A 79 2.91 4.31 -5.23
N ILE A 80 3.61 3.22 -4.91
CA ILE A 80 4.88 2.87 -5.52
C ILE A 80 4.69 1.54 -6.25
N GLY A 81 4.60 1.61 -7.57
CA GLY A 81 4.23 0.50 -8.46
C GLY A 81 2.83 0.70 -9.07
N THR A 82 2.74 1.44 -10.17
CA THR A 82 1.47 1.66 -10.89
C THR A 82 1.07 0.47 -11.76
N HIS A 83 2.06 -0.16 -12.41
CA HIS A 83 1.84 -1.19 -13.43
C HIS A 83 0.77 -0.77 -14.45
N HIS A 84 -0.33 -1.51 -14.58
CA HIS A 84 -1.44 -1.18 -15.49
C HIS A 84 -2.54 -0.33 -14.84
N GLY A 85 -2.37 0.08 -13.58
CA GLY A 85 -3.21 1.04 -12.89
C GLY A 85 -4.41 0.46 -12.15
N LEU A 86 -4.42 -0.84 -11.82
CA LEU A 86 -5.51 -1.45 -11.07
C LEU A 86 -5.65 -0.85 -9.67
N SER A 87 -4.59 -0.88 -8.88
CA SER A 87 -4.54 -0.33 -7.53
C SER A 87 -4.79 1.18 -7.53
N THR A 88 -4.16 1.90 -8.48
CA THR A 88 -4.39 3.34 -8.66
C THR A 88 -5.86 3.66 -8.92
N ALA A 89 -6.56 2.86 -9.73
CA ALA A 89 -7.99 3.05 -10.00
C ALA A 89 -8.84 2.84 -8.73
N ILE A 90 -8.50 1.86 -7.91
CA ILE A 90 -9.15 1.58 -6.63
C ILE A 90 -8.96 2.75 -5.67
N LEU A 91 -7.70 3.20 -5.47
CA LEU A 91 -7.35 4.34 -4.63
C LEU A 91 -8.08 5.62 -5.05
N SER A 92 -8.03 5.94 -6.34
CA SER A 92 -8.67 7.16 -6.90
C SER A 92 -10.18 7.12 -6.81
N THR A 93 -10.80 5.94 -7.03
CA THR A 93 -12.24 5.79 -6.88
C THR A 93 -12.65 5.99 -5.42
N ALA A 94 -11.90 5.44 -4.47
CA ALA A 94 -12.15 5.63 -3.05
C ALA A 94 -12.06 7.11 -2.62
N ILE A 95 -11.03 7.82 -3.07
CA ILE A 95 -10.85 9.25 -2.81
C ILE A 95 -12.03 10.06 -3.36
N ARG A 96 -12.41 9.83 -4.61
CA ARG A 96 -13.55 10.55 -5.22
C ARG A 96 -14.86 10.31 -4.52
N ASN A 97 -15.08 9.12 -3.99
CA ASN A 97 -16.30 8.76 -3.28
C ASN A 97 -16.28 9.20 -1.82
N SER A 98 -15.12 9.63 -1.30
CA SER A 98 -14.97 10.06 0.08
C SER A 98 -15.53 11.47 0.33
N GLN A 99 -15.50 11.90 1.60
CA GLN A 99 -15.88 13.26 1.99
C GLN A 99 -14.80 14.32 1.65
N HIS A 100 -13.60 13.89 1.21
CA HIS A 100 -12.46 14.73 0.89
C HIS A 100 -11.92 14.41 -0.52
N PRO A 101 -12.68 14.72 -1.59
CA PRO A 101 -12.34 14.35 -2.96
C PRO A 101 -11.23 15.22 -3.58
N ASP A 102 -10.72 16.19 -2.87
CA ASP A 102 -9.64 17.12 -3.25
C ASP A 102 -8.24 16.53 -3.04
N ARG A 103 -8.14 15.37 -2.38
CA ARG A 103 -6.87 14.65 -2.21
C ARG A 103 -6.43 13.97 -3.50
N MET A 104 -5.12 13.77 -3.62
CA MET A 104 -4.51 13.21 -4.81
C MET A 104 -3.86 11.87 -4.53
N VAL A 105 -3.84 11.01 -5.55
CA VAL A 105 -2.98 9.82 -5.62
C VAL A 105 -1.74 10.19 -6.41
N HIS A 106 -0.57 10.13 -5.78
CA HIS A 106 0.71 10.18 -6.46
C HIS A 106 1.14 8.75 -6.75
N THR A 107 1.21 8.37 -8.02
CA THR A 107 1.61 7.02 -8.41
C THR A 107 2.93 7.02 -9.18
N ILE A 108 3.83 6.10 -8.82
CA ILE A 108 5.18 6.01 -9.37
C ILE A 108 5.32 4.73 -10.19
N GLU A 109 5.82 4.86 -11.41
CA GLU A 109 6.08 3.75 -12.32
C GLU A 109 7.30 4.06 -13.20
N ILE A 110 8.24 3.15 -13.25
CA ILE A 110 9.47 3.33 -14.04
C ILE A 110 9.23 3.15 -15.54
N SER A 111 8.22 2.37 -15.94
CA SER A 111 7.89 2.08 -17.34
C SER A 111 6.93 3.11 -17.92
N PRO A 112 7.35 3.98 -18.85
CA PRO A 112 6.45 4.93 -19.50
C PRO A 112 5.29 4.25 -20.23
N THR A 113 5.50 3.06 -20.78
CA THR A 113 4.46 2.27 -21.46
C THR A 113 3.37 1.84 -20.48
N SER A 114 3.75 1.39 -19.29
CA SER A 114 2.81 1.04 -18.22
C SER A 114 2.01 2.27 -17.77
N VAL A 115 2.67 3.41 -17.59
CA VAL A 115 2.00 4.68 -17.26
C VAL A 115 0.95 5.07 -18.31
N GLU A 116 1.27 4.99 -19.59
CA GLU A 116 0.32 5.32 -20.66
C GLU A 116 -0.89 4.36 -20.67
N ARG A 117 -0.66 3.08 -20.42
CA ARG A 117 -1.73 2.09 -20.28
C ARG A 117 -2.63 2.42 -19.07
N ALA A 118 -2.04 2.70 -17.92
CA ALA A 118 -2.75 3.12 -16.72
C ALA A 118 -3.58 4.39 -16.95
N ARG A 119 -2.98 5.43 -17.58
CA ARG A 119 -3.69 6.67 -17.95
C ARG A 119 -4.91 6.40 -18.83
N SER A 120 -4.78 5.49 -19.80
CA SER A 120 -5.89 5.10 -20.68
C SER A 120 -7.05 4.46 -19.91
N HIS A 121 -6.73 3.57 -18.96
CA HIS A 121 -7.73 2.96 -18.07
C HIS A 121 -8.40 4.01 -17.19
N HIS A 122 -7.62 4.85 -16.50
CA HIS A 122 -8.13 5.86 -15.57
C HIS A 122 -8.98 6.94 -16.27
N LYS A 123 -8.63 7.31 -17.51
CA LYS A 123 -9.44 8.20 -18.34
C LYS A 123 -10.81 7.59 -18.64
N ARG A 124 -10.85 6.30 -19.00
CA ARG A 124 -12.11 5.57 -19.25
C ARG A 124 -13.00 5.52 -18.02
N LEU A 125 -12.40 5.42 -16.83
CA LEU A 125 -13.11 5.41 -15.55
C LEU A 125 -13.44 6.81 -15.03
N ASN A 126 -12.94 7.86 -15.71
CA ASN A 126 -13.11 9.24 -15.30
C ASN A 126 -12.54 9.52 -13.88
N VAL A 127 -11.40 8.89 -13.52
CA VAL A 127 -10.69 9.11 -12.25
C VAL A 127 -9.32 9.77 -12.42
N GLY A 128 -8.91 10.06 -13.64
CA GLY A 128 -7.57 10.57 -13.95
C GLY A 128 -7.28 11.98 -13.42
N ASP A 129 -8.27 12.75 -13.04
CA ASP A 129 -8.17 14.09 -12.47
C ASP A 129 -7.71 14.09 -10.99
N THR A 130 -7.77 12.94 -10.33
CA THR A 130 -7.27 12.74 -8.95
C THR A 130 -5.90 12.06 -8.91
N ILE A 131 -5.16 11.96 -10.04
CA ILE A 131 -3.93 11.18 -10.13
C ILE A 131 -2.78 12.03 -10.67
N TYR A 132 -1.67 12.07 -9.93
CA TYR A 132 -0.37 12.52 -10.40
C TYR A 132 0.52 11.32 -10.73
N TYR A 133 0.95 11.21 -12.00
CA TYR A 133 1.79 10.12 -12.46
C TYR A 133 3.25 10.55 -12.53
N HIS A 134 4.12 9.77 -11.90
CA HIS A 134 5.56 9.95 -11.91
C HIS A 134 6.20 8.82 -12.72
N ALA A 135 6.52 9.10 -14.00
CA ALA A 135 7.15 8.13 -14.91
C ALA A 135 8.68 8.15 -14.74
N GLN A 136 9.16 7.74 -13.54
CA GLN A 136 10.57 7.83 -13.12
C GLN A 136 10.87 6.70 -12.11
N PRO A 137 12.17 6.40 -11.85
CA PRO A 137 12.55 5.54 -10.74
C PRO A 137 12.02 6.07 -9.40
N SER A 138 11.54 5.19 -8.54
CA SER A 138 10.97 5.55 -7.23
C SER A 138 11.96 6.34 -6.39
N THR A 139 13.23 5.96 -6.35
CA THR A 139 14.28 6.66 -5.60
C THR A 139 14.41 8.14 -5.97
N SER A 140 14.29 8.47 -7.25
CA SER A 140 14.32 9.88 -7.72
C SER A 140 13.11 10.65 -7.22
N VAL A 141 11.91 10.10 -7.37
CA VAL A 141 10.66 10.74 -6.96
C VAL A 141 10.58 10.91 -5.44
N LEU A 142 10.97 9.88 -4.66
CA LEU A 142 10.99 9.95 -3.20
C LEU A 142 11.97 11.02 -2.70
N SER A 143 13.13 11.17 -3.37
CA SER A 143 14.09 12.24 -3.08
C SER A 143 13.50 13.63 -3.35
N GLU A 144 12.74 13.81 -4.44
CA GLU A 144 12.05 15.07 -4.75
C GLU A 144 10.97 15.39 -3.71
N PHE A 145 10.17 14.40 -3.29
CA PHE A 145 9.18 14.58 -2.24
C PHE A 145 9.83 14.94 -0.88
N SER A 146 10.94 14.29 -0.55
CA SER A 146 11.70 14.64 0.66
C SER A 146 12.20 16.09 0.61
N ALA A 147 12.79 16.51 -0.52
CA ALA A 147 13.30 17.87 -0.70
C ALA A 147 12.20 18.94 -0.61
N THR A 148 11.00 18.64 -1.12
CA THR A 148 9.83 19.52 -1.07
C THR A 148 9.01 19.40 0.21
N ARG A 149 9.37 18.46 1.09
CA ARG A 149 8.65 18.13 2.32
C ARG A 149 7.21 17.68 2.07
N GLN A 150 6.95 17.06 0.91
CA GLN A 150 5.67 16.44 0.62
C GLN A 150 5.41 15.33 1.64
N LYS A 151 4.17 15.26 2.13
CA LYS A 151 3.74 14.25 3.10
C LYS A 151 2.53 13.48 2.58
N PHE A 152 2.40 12.24 3.06
CA PHE A 152 1.32 11.34 2.68
C PHE A 152 0.70 10.71 3.93
N SER A 153 -0.61 10.56 3.93
CA SER A 153 -1.34 9.90 5.01
C SER A 153 -1.53 8.39 4.78
N LEU A 154 -1.40 7.95 3.54
CA LEU A 154 -1.39 6.55 3.14
C LEU A 154 -0.29 6.31 2.10
N VAL A 155 0.48 5.27 2.31
CA VAL A 155 1.46 4.79 1.32
C VAL A 155 1.16 3.33 0.99
N PHE A 156 1.01 3.02 -0.28
CA PHE A 156 0.89 1.66 -0.81
C PHE A 156 2.16 1.30 -1.59
N VAL A 157 2.79 0.21 -1.20
CA VAL A 157 4.05 -0.26 -1.77
C VAL A 157 3.80 -1.58 -2.48
N ASP A 158 3.94 -1.57 -3.81
CA ASP A 158 3.77 -2.73 -4.69
C ASP A 158 4.72 -2.61 -5.88
N HIS A 159 6.03 -2.59 -5.60
CA HIS A 159 7.07 -2.41 -6.61
C HIS A 159 7.87 -3.71 -6.81
N ASP A 160 9.16 -3.62 -7.10
CA ASP A 160 10.09 -4.74 -7.10
C ASP A 160 10.06 -5.46 -5.73
N HIS A 161 9.80 -6.76 -5.75
CA HIS A 161 9.60 -7.57 -4.54
C HIS A 161 10.90 -8.06 -3.91
N SER A 162 12.06 -7.60 -4.43
CA SER A 162 13.36 -8.02 -3.91
C SER A 162 13.61 -7.47 -2.51
N TYR A 163 14.41 -8.20 -1.75
CA TYR A 163 14.89 -7.77 -0.44
C TYR A 163 15.57 -6.39 -0.52
N ALA A 164 16.43 -6.21 -1.53
CA ALA A 164 17.22 -4.99 -1.69
C ALA A 164 16.35 -3.75 -1.99
N ALA A 165 15.38 -3.87 -2.91
CA ALA A 165 14.48 -2.78 -3.25
C ALA A 165 13.59 -2.37 -2.06
N THR A 166 13.15 -3.32 -1.26
CA THR A 166 12.35 -3.05 -0.06
C THR A 166 13.18 -2.31 0.99
N ILE A 167 14.46 -2.71 1.22
CA ILE A 167 15.36 -1.99 2.12
C ILE A 167 15.58 -0.55 1.68
N GLU A 168 15.89 -0.34 0.39
CA GLU A 168 16.11 1.02 -0.17
C GLU A 168 14.89 1.93 0.06
N LEU A 169 13.69 1.36 -0.06
CA LEU A 169 12.46 2.08 0.23
C LEU A 169 12.33 2.43 1.73
N LEU A 170 12.58 1.46 2.62
CA LEU A 170 12.45 1.66 4.07
C LEU A 170 13.35 2.79 4.57
N ASP A 171 14.54 2.96 4.00
CA ASP A 171 15.47 4.06 4.31
C ASP A 171 14.92 5.45 3.96
N SER A 172 13.95 5.51 3.04
CA SER A 172 13.45 6.76 2.48
C SER A 172 12.02 7.11 2.90
N ILE A 173 11.26 6.14 3.43
CA ILE A 173 9.80 6.31 3.57
C ILE A 173 9.40 7.21 4.74
N GLU A 174 10.11 7.16 5.88
CA GLU A 174 9.69 7.85 7.11
C GLU A 174 9.54 9.37 6.92
N VAL A 175 10.47 9.96 6.15
CA VAL A 175 10.45 11.42 5.91
C VAL A 175 9.25 11.87 5.10
N LEU A 176 8.51 10.95 4.50
CA LEU A 176 7.32 11.20 3.69
C LEU A 176 6.02 10.98 4.46
N LEU A 177 6.09 10.49 5.70
CA LEU A 177 4.92 10.13 6.50
C LEU A 177 4.51 11.26 7.45
N GLU A 178 3.20 11.43 7.64
CA GLU A 178 2.63 12.22 8.71
C GLU A 178 2.42 11.33 9.95
N PRO A 179 2.41 11.89 11.18
CA PRO A 179 2.04 11.11 12.34
C PRO A 179 0.64 10.49 12.19
N GLY A 180 0.54 9.18 12.35
CA GLY A 180 -0.69 8.43 12.14
C GLY A 180 -0.92 7.95 10.71
N SER A 181 0.03 8.19 9.79
CA SER A 181 -0.02 7.62 8.44
C SER A 181 0.00 6.10 8.46
N LEU A 182 -0.61 5.50 7.45
CA LEU A 182 -0.63 4.07 7.24
C LEU A 182 0.25 3.69 6.04
N VAL A 183 1.00 2.60 6.19
CA VAL A 183 1.82 2.02 5.12
C VAL A 183 1.38 0.60 4.89
N LEU A 184 0.98 0.28 3.66
CA LEU A 184 0.54 -1.04 3.24
C LEU A 184 1.58 -1.61 2.27
N PHE A 185 2.26 -2.69 2.66
CA PHE A 185 3.21 -3.41 1.82
C PHE A 185 2.52 -4.62 1.20
N HIS A 186 2.39 -4.59 -0.13
CA HIS A 186 1.93 -5.76 -0.88
C HIS A 186 2.98 -6.87 -0.81
N ASP A 187 2.54 -8.10 -0.99
CA ASP A 187 3.39 -9.30 -0.95
C ASP A 187 4.12 -9.57 0.39
N TYR A 188 3.83 -8.82 1.45
CA TYR A 188 4.36 -9.12 2.78
C TYR A 188 3.95 -10.54 3.26
N ASN A 189 2.66 -10.88 3.13
CA ASN A 189 2.10 -12.18 3.50
C ASN A 189 1.97 -13.12 2.30
N ASP A 190 2.98 -13.18 1.42
CA ASP A 190 2.99 -14.09 0.28
C ASP A 190 3.89 -15.30 0.56
N SER A 191 3.42 -16.50 0.14
CA SER A 191 4.14 -17.75 0.33
C SER A 191 5.52 -17.80 -0.35
N ARG A 192 5.77 -16.94 -1.35
CA ARG A 192 7.09 -16.80 -1.99
C ARG A 192 8.17 -16.33 -1.02
N ASN A 193 7.81 -15.60 0.04
CA ASN A 193 8.76 -15.23 1.10
C ASN A 193 9.17 -16.37 2.02
N THR A 194 8.64 -17.59 1.89
CA THR A 194 9.05 -18.73 2.74
C THR A 194 10.48 -19.16 2.52
N ASN A 195 11.04 -18.91 1.32
CA ASN A 195 12.42 -19.16 0.99
C ASN A 195 13.28 -17.92 1.30
N SER A 196 13.92 -17.88 2.45
CA SER A 196 14.80 -16.77 2.87
C SER A 196 16.07 -16.61 2.01
N ASP A 197 16.41 -17.63 1.20
CA ASP A 197 17.56 -17.57 0.29
C ASP A 197 17.20 -16.94 -1.08
N ASP A 198 15.90 -16.72 -1.33
CA ASP A 198 15.40 -16.05 -2.54
C ASP A 198 15.39 -14.54 -2.34
N LEU A 199 16.48 -13.89 -2.72
CA LEU A 199 16.62 -12.44 -2.60
C LEU A 199 15.82 -11.65 -3.64
N GLU A 200 15.33 -12.30 -4.68
CA GLU A 200 14.44 -11.68 -5.69
C GLU A 200 13.00 -11.56 -5.17
N TYR A 201 12.69 -12.28 -4.06
CA TYR A 201 11.40 -12.18 -3.39
C TYR A 201 11.57 -12.18 -1.87
N GLY A 202 11.79 -11.01 -1.30
CA GLY A 202 12.19 -10.86 0.10
C GLY A 202 11.51 -9.71 0.86
N VAL A 203 10.25 -9.37 0.51
CA VAL A 203 9.51 -8.26 1.15
C VAL A 203 9.33 -8.50 2.65
N PHE A 204 8.90 -9.73 3.04
CA PHE A 204 8.72 -10.10 4.44
C PHE A 204 10.02 -9.91 5.23
N ASP A 205 11.11 -10.49 4.75
CA ASP A 205 12.39 -10.44 5.46
C ASP A 205 12.96 -9.04 5.58
N ALA A 206 12.84 -8.24 4.52
CA ALA A 206 13.30 -6.86 4.54
C ALA A 206 12.56 -6.05 5.61
N ILE A 207 11.24 -6.20 5.70
CA ILE A 207 10.43 -5.47 6.68
C ILE A 207 10.73 -5.97 8.11
N GLU A 208 10.72 -7.29 8.33
CA GLU A 208 10.95 -7.86 9.67
C GLU A 208 12.34 -7.51 10.24
N HIS A 209 13.36 -7.39 9.38
CA HIS A 209 14.72 -7.10 9.82
C HIS A 209 15.06 -5.61 9.87
N SER A 210 14.39 -4.78 9.07
CA SER A 210 14.86 -3.42 8.81
C SER A 210 13.79 -2.34 8.89
N ALA A 211 12.52 -2.68 9.11
CA ALA A 211 11.51 -1.64 9.32
C ALA A 211 11.88 -0.77 10.52
N PRO A 212 11.81 0.56 10.38
CA PRO A 212 12.13 1.45 11.49
C PRO A 212 11.14 1.24 12.65
N PRO A 213 11.58 1.41 13.91
CA PRO A 213 10.71 1.21 15.09
C PRO A 213 9.46 2.09 15.11
N SER A 214 9.44 3.16 14.34
CA SER A 214 8.29 4.05 14.15
C SER A 214 7.18 3.44 13.28
N LEU A 215 7.46 2.42 12.46
CA LEU A 215 6.46 1.65 11.75
C LEU A 215 5.96 0.50 12.63
N LYS A 216 4.82 0.70 13.26
CA LYS A 216 4.21 -0.28 14.16
C LYS A 216 3.34 -1.28 13.37
N PRO A 217 3.55 -2.59 13.53
CA PRO A 217 2.67 -3.59 12.95
C PRO A 217 1.22 -3.36 13.35
N PHE A 218 0.31 -3.37 12.39
CA PHE A 218 -1.12 -3.12 12.63
C PHE A 218 -1.99 -4.32 12.26
N GLY A 219 -1.72 -4.98 11.13
CA GLY A 219 -2.47 -6.17 10.69
C GLY A 219 -2.03 -6.69 9.33
N THR A 220 -2.57 -7.84 8.94
CA THR A 220 -2.40 -8.42 7.59
C THR A 220 -3.77 -8.54 6.92
N PHE A 221 -3.82 -8.27 5.61
CA PHE A 221 -5.04 -8.32 4.81
C PHE A 221 -4.70 -8.88 3.43
N GLY A 222 -5.24 -10.04 3.08
CA GLY A 222 -4.84 -10.72 1.86
C GLY A 222 -3.35 -11.07 1.89
N CYS A 223 -2.59 -10.58 0.93
CA CYS A 223 -1.13 -10.69 0.91
C CYS A 223 -0.40 -9.44 1.47
N CYS A 224 -1.12 -8.45 1.96
CA CYS A 224 -0.54 -7.20 2.45
C CYS A 224 -0.24 -7.22 3.95
N GLY A 225 0.85 -6.54 4.34
CA GLY A 225 1.13 -6.12 5.71
C GLY A 225 0.81 -4.63 5.90
N LEU A 226 0.03 -4.30 6.93
CA LEU A 226 -0.34 -2.93 7.28
C LEU A 226 0.42 -2.45 8.51
N PHE A 227 0.98 -1.26 8.42
CA PHE A 227 1.77 -0.62 9.47
C PHE A 227 1.27 0.79 9.75
N LEU A 228 1.31 1.18 11.04
CA LEU A 228 1.00 2.53 11.50
C LEU A 228 2.30 3.28 11.78
N TYR A 229 2.45 4.49 11.25
CA TYR A 229 3.57 5.36 11.58
C TYR A 229 3.34 6.11 12.90
N ASP A 230 4.15 5.80 13.90
CA ASP A 230 4.20 6.44 15.22
C ASP A 230 5.45 7.29 15.37
N SER A 231 5.34 8.60 15.18
CA SER A 231 6.47 9.54 15.28
C SER A 231 7.02 9.73 16.68
N SER A 232 6.39 9.19 17.73
CA SER A 232 6.86 9.35 19.12
C SER A 232 8.19 8.64 19.37
N GLU A 233 8.47 7.58 18.60
CA GLU A 233 9.73 6.84 18.69
C GLU A 233 10.95 7.63 18.18
N ASN A 234 10.75 8.56 17.24
CA ASN A 234 11.84 9.36 16.66
C ASN A 234 12.43 10.38 17.63
N LYS A 235 11.75 10.71 18.74
CA LYS A 235 12.23 11.67 19.74
C LYS A 235 13.37 11.13 20.60
N ASN A 236 13.56 9.81 20.65
CA ASN A 236 14.56 9.16 21.49
C ASN A 236 15.97 9.11 20.86
N TYR A 237 16.13 9.48 19.60
CA TYR A 237 17.42 9.46 18.89
C TYR A 237 18.10 10.85 18.82
N LEU A 238 17.45 11.91 19.31
CA LEU A 238 17.95 13.30 19.26
C LEU A 238 18.28 13.88 20.63
N SER A 239 18.32 13.04 21.68
CA SER A 239 18.67 13.45 23.05
C SER A 239 20.03 12.94 23.47
#